data_f224adae654e467129282a804b623934
#
_entry.id   f224adae654e467129282a804b623934
#
_cell.length_a   1.000
_cell.length_b   1.000
_cell.length_c   1.000
_cell.angle_alpha   90.00
_cell.angle_beta   90.00
_cell.angle_gamma   90.00
#
_symmetry.space_group_name_H-M   'P 1'
#
loop_
_entity.id
_entity.type
_entity.pdbx_description
1 polymer ?
#
loop_
_entity_poly.entity_id
_entity_poly.type
_entity_poly.pdbx_seq_one_letter_code
_entity_poly.pdbx_strand_id
1 'polypeptide(L)'
;MGQSAARRHEEIRALQHGIELGMNLVDTAEMYDNEELVGEAVRDCREKVLLVSKVLPSNASYRGTKLACERSLLKLGTEYIDLYLLHWKGRHPYEETVRAMTELQQEGKIRLWGVSNMDTADMERIVSLSGGSGCATDQVLYNLGDRGIEFDLMPWCAARRMPLMAYSPIGEGRLLHHHTLVEIARRHDVSPAQIALSWTRRQPGIIAIPKAGNVTHVEDNFRSLSIHLTEEDLHDLDTAFPAPARKIPLAGW
;
A
#
# COMPACT_ATOMS: atom_id res chain seq x y z
N MET A 1 -5.77 -1.47 -12.58
CA MET A 1 -6.68 -2.59 -12.89
C MET A 1 -8.09 -2.00 -13.07
N GLY A 2 -8.96 -2.66 -13.80
CA GLY A 2 -10.35 -2.22 -14.01
C GLY A 2 -10.61 -1.24 -15.17
N GLN A 3 -9.58 -0.69 -15.77
CA GLN A 3 -9.73 0.32 -16.83
C GLN A 3 -10.08 -0.26 -18.23
N SER A 4 -10.01 -1.56 -18.41
CA SER A 4 -10.28 -2.23 -19.70
C SER A 4 -11.16 -3.45 -19.50
N ALA A 5 -12.36 -3.42 -20.06
CA ALA A 5 -13.25 -4.58 -20.05
C ALA A 5 -12.61 -5.83 -20.68
N ALA A 6 -11.76 -5.65 -21.70
CA ALA A 6 -11.07 -6.76 -22.36
C ALA A 6 -10.06 -7.49 -21.44
N ARG A 7 -9.53 -6.82 -20.42
CA ARG A 7 -8.58 -7.42 -19.46
C ARG A 7 -9.20 -7.82 -18.12
N ARG A 8 -10.50 -7.58 -17.94
CA ARG A 8 -11.18 -7.83 -16.65
C ARG A 8 -10.95 -9.25 -16.14
N HIS A 9 -11.16 -10.26 -16.97
CA HIS A 9 -10.97 -11.67 -16.58
C HIS A 9 -9.51 -12.00 -16.24
N GLU A 10 -8.56 -11.47 -16.99
CA GLU A 10 -7.13 -11.64 -16.71
C GLU A 10 -6.75 -11.03 -15.37
N GLU A 11 -7.23 -9.82 -15.08
CA GLU A 11 -6.97 -9.10 -13.83
C GLU A 11 -7.60 -9.80 -12.61
N ILE A 12 -8.83 -10.34 -12.76
CA ILE A 12 -9.47 -11.16 -11.71
C ILE A 12 -8.65 -12.42 -11.43
N ARG A 13 -8.25 -13.15 -12.48
CA ARG A 13 -7.42 -14.34 -12.34
C ARG A 13 -6.07 -14.04 -11.70
N ALA A 14 -5.46 -12.91 -12.03
CA ALA A 14 -4.21 -12.46 -11.41
C ALA A 14 -4.37 -12.24 -9.89
N LEU A 15 -5.45 -11.58 -9.46
CA LEU A 15 -5.75 -11.41 -8.03
C LEU A 15 -5.99 -12.74 -7.32
N GLN A 16 -6.84 -13.60 -7.90
CA GLN A 16 -7.14 -14.93 -7.34
C GLN A 16 -5.88 -15.78 -7.20
N HIS A 17 -5.04 -15.80 -8.24
CA HIS A 17 -3.78 -16.54 -8.20
C HIS A 17 -2.82 -15.99 -7.12
N GLY A 18 -2.73 -14.68 -6.95
CA GLY A 18 -1.96 -14.07 -5.86
C GLY A 18 -2.44 -14.52 -4.48
N ILE A 19 -3.76 -14.57 -4.28
CA ILE A 19 -4.38 -15.03 -3.03
C ILE A 19 -4.08 -16.53 -2.79
N GLU A 20 -4.15 -17.34 -3.82
CA GLU A 20 -3.79 -18.78 -3.75
C GLU A 20 -2.32 -18.99 -3.36
N LEU A 21 -1.41 -18.13 -3.81
CA LEU A 21 0.00 -18.15 -3.42
C LEU A 21 0.23 -17.62 -1.98
N GLY A 22 -0.77 -17.02 -1.33
CA GLY A 22 -0.67 -16.45 0.02
C GLY A 22 -0.42 -14.94 0.05
N MET A 23 -0.49 -14.25 -1.09
CA MET A 23 -0.46 -12.77 -1.17
C MET A 23 -1.85 -12.23 -0.83
N ASN A 24 -2.23 -12.29 0.42
CA ASN A 24 -3.61 -12.11 0.87
C ASN A 24 -4.01 -10.65 1.19
N LEU A 25 -3.10 -9.67 1.08
CA LEU A 25 -3.45 -8.26 1.20
C LEU A 25 -3.79 -7.72 -0.19
N VAL A 26 -5.05 -7.29 -0.38
CA VAL A 26 -5.56 -6.74 -1.64
C VAL A 26 -5.93 -5.27 -1.43
N ASP A 27 -5.23 -4.37 -2.12
CA ASP A 27 -5.39 -2.91 -2.01
C ASP A 27 -6.16 -2.34 -3.20
N THR A 28 -7.19 -1.57 -2.89
CA THR A 28 -7.96 -0.77 -3.84
C THR A 28 -8.32 0.61 -3.25
N ALA A 29 -9.15 1.38 -3.93
CA ALA A 29 -9.69 2.66 -3.48
C ALA A 29 -10.94 3.05 -4.26
N GLU A 30 -11.82 3.90 -3.68
CA GLU A 30 -12.97 4.44 -4.42
C GLU A 30 -12.54 5.21 -5.69
N MET A 31 -11.35 5.83 -5.67
CA MET A 31 -10.80 6.57 -6.81
C MET A 31 -10.46 5.68 -8.02
N TYR A 32 -10.15 4.41 -7.79
CA TYR A 32 -9.65 3.54 -8.87
C TYR A 32 -10.76 2.98 -9.76
N ASP A 33 -12.01 3.13 -9.36
CA ASP A 33 -13.20 2.64 -10.05
C ASP A 33 -13.12 1.14 -10.43
N ASN A 34 -12.50 0.36 -9.55
CA ASN A 34 -12.29 -1.08 -9.75
C ASN A 34 -12.73 -1.93 -8.53
N GLU A 35 -13.43 -1.34 -7.57
CA GLU A 35 -13.90 -2.04 -6.37
C GLU A 35 -14.83 -3.22 -6.72
N GLU A 36 -15.66 -3.10 -7.77
CA GLU A 36 -16.51 -4.21 -8.23
C GLU A 36 -15.69 -5.39 -8.79
N LEU A 37 -14.60 -5.10 -9.52
CA LEU A 37 -13.67 -6.12 -10.00
C LEU A 37 -12.98 -6.84 -8.83
N VAL A 38 -12.51 -6.07 -7.85
CA VAL A 38 -11.88 -6.62 -6.65
C VAL A 38 -12.88 -7.47 -5.86
N GLY A 39 -14.10 -6.98 -5.66
CA GLY A 39 -15.17 -7.71 -4.99
C GLY A 39 -15.48 -9.06 -5.68
N GLU A 40 -15.53 -9.08 -7.01
CA GLU A 40 -15.68 -10.32 -7.78
C GLU A 40 -14.50 -11.28 -7.56
N ALA A 41 -13.27 -10.76 -7.57
CA ALA A 41 -12.07 -11.58 -7.40
C ALA A 41 -11.99 -12.27 -6.02
N VAL A 42 -12.46 -11.59 -4.96
CA VAL A 42 -12.33 -12.08 -3.57
C VAL A 42 -13.58 -12.78 -3.04
N ARG A 43 -14.67 -12.83 -3.80
CA ARG A 43 -15.99 -13.32 -3.35
C ARG A 43 -15.94 -14.68 -2.65
N ASP A 44 -15.25 -15.65 -3.27
CA ASP A 44 -15.22 -17.02 -2.81
C ASP A 44 -14.14 -17.29 -1.74
N CYS A 45 -13.36 -16.27 -1.38
CA CYS A 45 -12.28 -16.39 -0.42
C CYS A 45 -12.15 -15.14 0.49
N ARG A 46 -13.24 -14.39 0.68
CA ARG A 46 -13.25 -13.09 1.37
C ARG A 46 -12.60 -13.14 2.75
N GLU A 47 -12.83 -14.17 3.54
CA GLU A 47 -12.27 -14.36 4.88
C GLU A 47 -10.75 -14.63 4.91
N LYS A 48 -10.16 -14.99 3.77
CA LYS A 48 -8.70 -15.20 3.62
C LYS A 48 -7.97 -13.93 3.23
N VAL A 49 -8.71 -12.86 2.90
CA VAL A 49 -8.16 -11.62 2.32
C VAL A 49 -8.20 -10.50 3.34
N LEU A 50 -7.08 -9.77 3.46
CA LEU A 50 -7.01 -8.46 4.08
C LEU A 50 -7.34 -7.41 3.01
N LEU A 51 -8.61 -7.02 2.95
CA LEU A 51 -9.12 -6.09 1.95
C LEU A 51 -8.93 -4.65 2.39
N VAL A 52 -8.26 -3.87 1.55
CA VAL A 52 -7.98 -2.46 1.78
C VAL A 52 -8.74 -1.61 0.76
N SER A 53 -9.44 -0.58 1.22
CA SER A 53 -9.96 0.48 0.37
C SER A 53 -9.71 1.86 1.01
N LYS A 54 -9.99 2.94 0.26
CA LYS A 54 -9.62 4.30 0.67
C LYS A 54 -10.72 5.29 0.34
N VAL A 55 -10.97 6.24 1.26
CA VAL A 55 -11.84 7.39 1.02
C VAL A 55 -11.07 8.53 0.37
N LEU A 56 -11.63 9.14 -0.67
CA LEU A 56 -11.10 10.36 -1.29
C LEU A 56 -11.15 11.55 -0.30
N PRO A 57 -10.16 12.46 -0.33
CA PRO A 57 -10.15 13.65 0.52
C PRO A 57 -11.37 14.56 0.35
N SER A 58 -11.98 14.57 -0.85
CA SER A 58 -13.22 15.31 -1.11
C SER A 58 -14.41 14.77 -0.31
N ASN A 59 -14.36 13.50 0.07
CA ASN A 59 -15.37 12.79 0.84
C ASN A 59 -15.00 12.63 2.34
N ALA A 60 -13.88 13.22 2.78
CA ALA A 60 -13.31 12.98 4.12
C ALA A 60 -13.96 13.78 5.26
N SER A 61 -15.12 14.44 5.04
CA SER A 61 -15.96 14.92 6.13
C SER A 61 -16.53 13.74 6.95
N TYR A 62 -16.97 13.98 8.17
CA TYR A 62 -17.57 12.94 9.01
C TYR A 62 -18.67 12.15 8.27
N ARG A 63 -19.68 12.85 7.72
CA ARG A 63 -20.76 12.21 6.96
C ARG A 63 -20.29 11.62 5.65
N GLY A 64 -19.40 12.31 4.94
CA GLY A 64 -18.86 11.90 3.65
C GLY A 64 -18.08 10.59 3.74
N THR A 65 -17.22 10.44 4.77
CA THR A 65 -16.45 9.22 5.05
C THR A 65 -17.36 8.02 5.25
N LYS A 66 -18.42 8.16 6.06
CA LYS A 66 -19.39 7.08 6.29
C LYS A 66 -20.11 6.67 5.01
N LEU A 67 -20.60 7.63 4.25
CA LEU A 67 -21.27 7.36 2.96
C LEU A 67 -20.30 6.76 1.91
N ALA A 68 -19.04 7.20 1.88
CA ALA A 68 -18.03 6.62 1.00
C ALA A 68 -17.75 5.15 1.34
N CYS A 69 -17.60 4.85 2.63
CA CYS A 69 -17.42 3.47 3.11
C CYS A 69 -18.61 2.58 2.71
N GLU A 70 -19.84 3.05 2.88
CA GLU A 70 -21.03 2.29 2.48
C GLU A 70 -21.07 2.01 0.98
N ARG A 71 -20.68 2.98 0.14
CA ARG A 71 -20.55 2.76 -1.32
C ARG A 71 -19.47 1.75 -1.66
N SER A 72 -18.30 1.83 -0.99
CA SER A 72 -17.22 0.87 -1.16
C SER A 72 -17.65 -0.55 -0.78
N LEU A 73 -18.33 -0.71 0.36
CA LEU A 73 -18.89 -2.01 0.80
C LEU A 73 -19.85 -2.59 -0.23
N LEU A 74 -20.74 -1.75 -0.78
CA LEU A 74 -21.69 -2.18 -1.82
C LEU A 74 -20.98 -2.65 -3.09
N LYS A 75 -20.01 -1.86 -3.59
CA LYS A 75 -19.23 -2.20 -4.80
C LYS A 75 -18.37 -3.44 -4.59
N LEU A 76 -17.74 -3.58 -3.43
CA LEU A 76 -16.94 -4.74 -3.07
C LEU A 76 -17.78 -6.00 -2.78
N GLY A 77 -19.10 -5.85 -2.57
CA GLY A 77 -20.00 -6.96 -2.26
C GLY A 77 -19.67 -7.63 -0.92
N THR A 78 -19.27 -6.87 0.09
CA THR A 78 -18.86 -7.37 1.42
C THR A 78 -19.49 -6.54 2.52
N GLU A 79 -19.64 -7.12 3.71
CA GLU A 79 -20.19 -6.44 4.89
C GLU A 79 -19.13 -5.64 5.66
N TYR A 80 -17.84 -5.90 5.43
CA TYR A 80 -16.74 -5.21 6.11
C TYR A 80 -15.51 -5.06 5.20
N ILE A 81 -14.72 -4.01 5.48
CA ILE A 81 -13.38 -3.77 4.93
C ILE A 81 -12.37 -4.01 6.06
N ASP A 82 -11.27 -4.73 5.80
CA ASP A 82 -10.29 -5.01 6.84
C ASP A 82 -9.47 -3.77 7.22
N LEU A 83 -9.13 -2.94 6.24
CA LEU A 83 -8.38 -1.69 6.47
C LEU A 83 -8.93 -0.58 5.57
N TYR A 84 -9.43 0.50 6.17
CA TYR A 84 -9.97 1.64 5.42
C TYR A 84 -9.10 2.88 5.66
N LEU A 85 -8.62 3.50 4.57
CA LEU A 85 -7.65 4.58 4.63
C LEU A 85 -8.23 5.93 4.19
N LEU A 86 -7.75 7.04 4.79
CA LEU A 86 -7.82 8.35 4.13
C LEU A 86 -6.75 8.40 3.04
N HIS A 87 -7.13 8.60 1.78
CA HIS A 87 -6.24 8.42 0.62
C HIS A 87 -5.10 9.44 0.54
N TRP A 88 -5.34 10.70 0.93
CA TRP A 88 -4.35 11.75 1.18
C TRP A 88 -5.01 12.91 1.92
N LYS A 89 -4.20 13.85 2.38
CA LYS A 89 -4.65 15.06 3.07
C LYS A 89 -5.54 15.91 2.17
N GLY A 90 -6.72 16.25 2.66
CA GLY A 90 -7.66 17.17 2.00
C GLY A 90 -7.90 18.44 2.79
N ARG A 91 -9.02 19.09 2.50
CA ARG A 91 -9.46 20.32 3.20
C ARG A 91 -10.28 20.05 4.48
N HIS A 92 -10.77 18.82 4.64
CA HIS A 92 -11.56 18.48 5.85
C HIS A 92 -10.61 18.30 7.05
N PRO A 93 -11.02 18.77 8.25
CA PRO A 93 -10.27 18.52 9.47
C PRO A 93 -10.10 17.01 9.72
N TYR A 94 -8.93 16.60 10.18
CA TYR A 94 -8.66 15.18 10.51
C TYR A 94 -9.62 14.65 11.58
N GLU A 95 -10.05 15.51 12.50
CA GLU A 95 -10.99 15.20 13.56
C GLU A 95 -12.29 14.58 13.03
N GLU A 96 -12.80 15.09 11.90
CA GLU A 96 -14.00 14.55 11.25
C GLU A 96 -13.78 13.15 10.69
N THR A 97 -12.67 12.96 9.98
CA THR A 97 -12.32 11.65 9.39
C THR A 97 -12.03 10.62 10.47
N VAL A 98 -11.21 10.98 11.48
CA VAL A 98 -10.86 10.08 12.60
C VAL A 98 -12.10 9.65 13.36
N ARG A 99 -13.02 10.58 13.65
CA ARG A 99 -14.30 10.28 14.30
C ARG A 99 -15.14 9.30 13.46
N ALA A 100 -15.25 9.54 12.15
CA ALA A 100 -16.02 8.68 11.25
C ALA A 100 -15.41 7.27 11.18
N MET A 101 -14.06 7.15 11.05
CA MET A 101 -13.36 5.87 11.03
C MET A 101 -13.55 5.10 12.33
N THR A 102 -13.45 5.78 13.48
CA THR A 102 -13.68 5.16 14.80
C THR A 102 -15.09 4.61 14.93
N GLU A 103 -16.12 5.35 14.49
CA GLU A 103 -17.51 4.89 14.52
C GLU A 103 -17.76 3.74 13.54
N LEU A 104 -17.21 3.80 12.31
CA LEU A 104 -17.29 2.69 11.33
C LEU A 104 -16.66 1.41 11.88
N GLN A 105 -15.57 1.53 12.64
CA GLN A 105 -14.95 0.40 13.32
C GLN A 105 -15.85 -0.16 14.44
N GLN A 106 -16.49 0.68 15.23
CA GLN A 106 -17.47 0.27 16.26
C GLN A 106 -18.72 -0.39 15.64
N GLU A 107 -19.14 0.09 14.47
CA GLU A 107 -20.24 -0.49 13.69
C GLU A 107 -19.86 -1.82 13.01
N GLY A 108 -18.58 -2.24 13.05
CA GLY A 108 -18.09 -3.46 12.40
C GLY A 108 -17.96 -3.36 10.88
N LYS A 109 -18.17 -2.16 10.29
CA LYS A 109 -18.04 -1.92 8.84
C LYS A 109 -16.58 -1.90 8.37
N ILE A 110 -15.67 -1.53 9.27
CA ILE A 110 -14.23 -1.64 9.05
C ILE A 110 -13.58 -2.31 10.27
N ARG A 111 -12.51 -3.07 10.06
CA ARG A 111 -11.77 -3.71 11.18
C ARG A 111 -10.68 -2.80 11.72
N LEU A 112 -9.94 -2.17 10.82
CA LEU A 112 -8.87 -1.22 11.11
C LEU A 112 -9.04 0.00 10.21
N TRP A 113 -8.45 1.12 10.64
CA TRP A 113 -8.34 2.30 9.81
C TRP A 113 -6.91 2.84 9.83
N GLY A 114 -6.58 3.62 8.82
CA GLY A 114 -5.28 4.28 8.68
C GLY A 114 -5.37 5.44 7.71
N VAL A 115 -4.22 5.86 7.25
CA VAL A 115 -4.08 6.99 6.33
C VAL A 115 -3.15 6.64 5.18
N SER A 116 -3.03 7.56 4.22
CA SER A 116 -2.09 7.46 3.12
C SER A 116 -1.55 8.84 2.79
N ASN A 117 -0.25 8.91 2.44
CA ASN A 117 0.45 10.13 2.07
C ASN A 117 0.46 11.20 3.19
N MET A 118 0.69 10.79 4.42
CA MET A 118 0.88 11.71 5.56
C MET A 118 2.36 11.81 5.91
N ASP A 119 2.85 13.03 6.13
CA ASP A 119 4.19 13.22 6.67
C ASP A 119 4.21 13.01 8.19
N THR A 120 5.41 13.03 8.79
CA THR A 120 5.58 12.84 10.23
C THR A 120 4.75 13.83 11.06
N ALA A 121 4.64 15.09 10.64
CA ALA A 121 3.89 16.11 11.38
C ALA A 121 2.37 15.86 11.28
N ASP A 122 1.88 15.43 10.11
CA ASP A 122 0.48 15.04 9.94
C ASP A 122 0.16 13.79 10.80
N MET A 123 1.06 12.81 10.84
CA MET A 123 0.91 11.61 11.66
C MET A 123 0.89 11.95 13.16
N GLU A 124 1.77 12.82 13.64
CA GLU A 124 1.77 13.29 15.03
C GLU A 124 0.45 13.96 15.39
N ARG A 125 -0.06 14.80 14.50
CA ARG A 125 -1.37 15.43 14.69
C ARG A 125 -2.49 14.40 14.74
N ILE A 126 -2.55 13.46 13.79
CA ILE A 126 -3.61 12.44 13.72
C ILE A 126 -3.63 11.58 14.98
N VAL A 127 -2.48 11.06 15.42
CA VAL A 127 -2.42 10.18 16.60
C VAL A 127 -2.70 10.90 17.91
N SER A 128 -2.56 12.24 17.96
CA SER A 128 -2.91 13.06 19.14
C SER A 128 -4.41 13.31 19.28
N LEU A 129 -5.21 13.07 18.25
CA LEU A 129 -6.66 13.26 18.29
C LEU A 129 -7.36 12.19 19.15
N SER A 130 -8.56 12.49 19.61
CA SER A 130 -9.42 11.49 20.25
C SER A 130 -9.75 10.39 19.26
N GLY A 131 -9.41 9.15 19.59
CA GLY A 131 -9.49 7.99 18.68
C GLY A 131 -8.30 7.84 17.73
N GLY A 132 -7.43 8.84 17.62
CA GLY A 132 -6.30 8.87 16.68
C GLY A 132 -5.24 7.79 16.93
N SER A 133 -5.10 7.33 18.17
CA SER A 133 -4.21 6.20 18.51
C SER A 133 -4.63 4.88 17.86
N GLY A 134 -5.83 4.79 17.30
CA GLY A 134 -6.32 3.66 16.51
C GLY A 134 -5.82 3.63 15.08
N CYS A 135 -5.06 4.64 14.61
CA CYS A 135 -4.46 4.65 13.29
C CYS A 135 -3.44 3.50 13.14
N ALA A 136 -3.74 2.55 12.25
CA ALA A 136 -2.99 1.30 12.15
C ALA A 136 -1.80 1.36 11.20
N THR A 137 -1.80 2.26 10.22
CA THR A 137 -0.77 2.36 9.17
C THR A 137 -0.82 3.70 8.45
N ASP A 138 0.28 4.04 7.79
CA ASP A 138 0.31 5.02 6.71
C ASP A 138 0.77 4.31 5.41
N GLN A 139 0.05 4.54 4.31
CA GLN A 139 0.41 4.02 3.00
C GLN A 139 1.11 5.13 2.20
N VAL A 140 2.38 4.92 1.85
CA VAL A 140 3.25 5.96 1.28
C VAL A 140 4.01 5.48 0.05
N LEU A 141 4.45 6.42 -0.79
CA LEU A 141 5.39 6.13 -1.87
C LEU A 141 6.74 5.71 -1.28
N TYR A 142 7.17 4.50 -1.60
CA TYR A 142 8.49 4.02 -1.17
C TYR A 142 9.06 2.99 -2.13
N ASN A 143 10.21 3.30 -2.68
CA ASN A 143 11.01 2.46 -3.55
C ASN A 143 12.46 2.99 -3.59
N LEU A 144 13.35 2.33 -4.34
CA LEU A 144 14.75 2.73 -4.49
C LEU A 144 14.95 4.19 -4.93
N GLY A 145 14.07 4.72 -5.78
CA GLY A 145 14.16 6.13 -6.25
C GLY A 145 13.49 7.14 -5.33
N ASP A 146 12.58 6.69 -4.46
CA ASP A 146 11.78 7.54 -3.57
C ASP A 146 11.95 7.08 -2.12
N ARG A 147 13.05 7.52 -1.49
CA ARG A 147 13.48 7.10 -0.13
C ARG A 147 13.19 8.14 0.95
N GLY A 148 12.44 9.18 0.64
CA GLY A 148 12.23 10.33 1.55
C GLY A 148 11.75 9.97 2.95
N ILE A 149 10.90 8.93 3.07
CA ILE A 149 10.36 8.47 4.34
C ILE A 149 11.40 7.88 5.28
N GLU A 150 12.58 7.48 4.79
CA GLU A 150 13.65 6.91 5.62
C GLU A 150 14.24 7.92 6.61
N PHE A 151 14.11 9.22 6.31
CA PHE A 151 14.69 10.27 7.15
C PHE A 151 13.99 10.40 8.51
N ASP A 152 12.67 10.46 8.54
CA ASP A 152 11.90 10.71 9.76
C ASP A 152 10.65 9.84 9.93
N LEU A 153 9.84 9.66 8.88
CA LEU A 153 8.56 8.96 8.99
C LEU A 153 8.74 7.47 9.32
N MET A 154 9.65 6.78 8.64
CA MET A 154 9.89 5.35 8.87
C MET A 154 10.40 5.09 10.30
N PRO A 155 11.42 5.77 10.85
CA PRO A 155 11.81 5.60 12.25
C PRO A 155 10.73 6.03 13.25
N TRP A 156 9.92 7.04 12.93
CA TRP A 156 8.79 7.45 13.75
C TRP A 156 7.72 6.36 13.85
N CYS A 157 7.37 5.73 12.73
CA CYS A 157 6.43 4.61 12.67
C CYS A 157 7.00 3.37 13.38
N ALA A 158 8.27 3.03 13.14
CA ALA A 158 8.94 1.90 13.76
C ALA A 158 8.94 1.99 15.30
N ALA A 159 9.20 3.17 15.86
CA ALA A 159 9.16 3.43 17.30
C ALA A 159 7.76 3.16 17.91
N ARG A 160 6.71 3.21 17.09
CA ARG A 160 5.31 2.96 17.48
C ARG A 160 4.81 1.56 17.10
N ARG A 161 5.66 0.73 16.50
CA ARG A 161 5.29 -0.57 15.92
C ARG A 161 4.14 -0.44 14.90
N MET A 162 4.08 0.68 14.19
CA MET A 162 3.14 0.96 13.14
C MET A 162 3.76 0.52 11.80
N PRO A 163 3.20 -0.48 11.11
CA PRO A 163 3.67 -0.85 9.77
C PRO A 163 3.40 0.27 8.77
N LEU A 164 4.24 0.35 7.73
CA LEU A 164 4.02 1.20 6.56
C LEU A 164 3.69 0.34 5.35
N MET A 165 2.74 0.80 4.53
CA MET A 165 2.44 0.18 3.24
C MET A 165 3.14 0.96 2.14
N ALA A 166 4.00 0.29 1.37
CA ALA A 166 4.78 0.90 0.29
C ALA A 166 4.06 0.72 -1.05
N TYR A 167 3.46 1.80 -1.58
CA TYR A 167 2.92 1.77 -2.94
C TYR A 167 4.01 2.13 -3.97
N SER A 168 3.79 1.76 -5.24
CA SER A 168 4.77 1.86 -6.34
C SER A 168 6.18 1.33 -5.97
N PRO A 169 6.28 0.12 -5.35
CA PRO A 169 7.55 -0.37 -4.79
C PRO A 169 8.62 -0.66 -5.85
N ILE A 170 8.26 -0.72 -7.13
CA ILE A 170 9.17 -0.87 -8.28
C ILE A 170 9.28 0.41 -9.13
N GLY A 171 8.85 1.58 -8.60
CA GLY A 171 8.91 2.87 -9.28
C GLY A 171 8.17 2.88 -10.63
N GLU A 172 7.04 2.17 -10.74
CA GLU A 172 6.26 1.99 -11.98
C GLU A 172 7.08 1.42 -13.16
N GLY A 173 8.10 0.65 -12.85
CA GLY A 173 8.98 0.06 -13.85
C GLY A 173 10.13 0.98 -14.32
N ARG A 174 10.15 2.26 -13.94
CA ARG A 174 11.21 3.21 -14.34
C ARG A 174 12.59 2.78 -13.85
N LEU A 175 12.66 2.15 -12.67
CA LEU A 175 13.90 1.70 -12.05
C LEU A 175 14.47 0.42 -12.66
N LEU A 176 13.65 -0.38 -13.35
CA LEU A 176 14.00 -1.74 -13.77
C LEU A 176 15.12 -1.80 -14.83
N HIS A 177 15.42 -0.68 -15.47
CA HIS A 177 16.50 -0.56 -16.45
C HIS A 177 17.79 0.05 -15.88
N HIS A 178 17.81 0.37 -14.58
CA HIS A 178 19.04 0.91 -13.96
C HIS A 178 20.11 -0.19 -13.92
N HIS A 179 21.34 0.16 -14.37
CA HIS A 179 22.41 -0.82 -14.55
C HIS A 179 22.72 -1.62 -13.28
N THR A 180 22.83 -0.96 -12.12
CA THR A 180 23.10 -1.63 -10.84
C THR A 180 22.01 -2.66 -10.51
N LEU A 181 20.75 -2.32 -10.73
CA LEU A 181 19.63 -3.23 -10.46
C LEU A 181 19.65 -4.44 -11.40
N VAL A 182 19.98 -4.22 -12.67
CA VAL A 182 20.13 -5.30 -13.68
C VAL A 182 21.32 -6.21 -13.36
N GLU A 183 22.45 -5.66 -12.90
CA GLU A 183 23.63 -6.45 -12.54
C GLU A 183 23.38 -7.32 -11.30
N ILE A 184 22.74 -6.77 -10.26
CA ILE A 184 22.35 -7.54 -9.08
C ILE A 184 21.37 -8.64 -9.46
N ALA A 185 20.35 -8.32 -10.26
CA ALA A 185 19.37 -9.30 -10.75
C ALA A 185 20.05 -10.48 -11.47
N ARG A 186 21.07 -10.20 -12.27
CA ARG A 186 21.86 -11.23 -12.97
C ARG A 186 22.70 -12.07 -12.00
N ARG A 187 23.27 -11.48 -10.93
CA ARG A 187 24.01 -12.23 -9.89
C ARG A 187 23.11 -13.26 -9.18
N HIS A 188 21.86 -12.91 -8.99
CA HIS A 188 20.86 -13.75 -8.31
C HIS A 188 20.02 -14.63 -9.25
N ASP A 189 20.22 -14.54 -10.58
CA ASP A 189 19.38 -15.21 -11.60
C ASP A 189 17.88 -14.92 -11.46
N VAL A 190 17.54 -13.65 -11.26
CA VAL A 190 16.16 -13.16 -11.02
C VAL A 190 15.88 -11.89 -11.84
N SER A 191 14.64 -11.40 -11.80
CA SER A 191 14.28 -10.15 -12.46
C SER A 191 14.68 -8.91 -11.64
N PRO A 192 14.95 -7.74 -12.28
CA PRO A 192 15.19 -6.49 -11.58
C PRO A 192 13.99 -6.08 -10.68
N ALA A 193 12.76 -6.43 -11.05
CA ALA A 193 11.58 -6.19 -10.25
C ALA A 193 11.63 -6.95 -8.92
N GLN A 194 12.09 -8.20 -8.94
CA GLN A 194 12.26 -9.01 -7.74
C GLN A 194 13.32 -8.42 -6.80
N ILE A 195 14.43 -7.91 -7.32
CA ILE A 195 15.44 -7.22 -6.50
C ILE A 195 14.86 -5.96 -5.86
N ALA A 196 14.14 -5.12 -6.64
CA ALA A 196 13.51 -3.90 -6.13
C ALA A 196 12.48 -4.21 -5.02
N LEU A 197 11.66 -5.23 -5.18
CA LEU A 197 10.69 -5.69 -4.17
C LEU A 197 11.38 -6.24 -2.93
N SER A 198 12.44 -7.04 -3.09
CA SER A 198 13.21 -7.57 -1.98
C SER A 198 13.87 -6.44 -1.17
N TRP A 199 14.43 -5.44 -1.87
CA TRP A 199 14.97 -4.25 -1.22
C TRP A 199 13.90 -3.45 -0.48
N THR A 200 12.74 -3.21 -1.08
CA THR A 200 11.64 -2.45 -0.43
C THR A 200 11.21 -3.09 0.90
N ARG A 201 11.17 -4.44 0.94
CA ARG A 201 10.79 -5.21 2.14
C ARG A 201 11.91 -5.46 3.15
N ARG A 202 13.14 -5.04 2.88
CA ARG A 202 14.31 -5.36 3.73
C ARG A 202 14.17 -4.88 5.17
N GLN A 203 13.41 -3.82 5.38
CA GLN A 203 13.17 -3.26 6.70
C GLN A 203 11.93 -3.90 7.35
N PRO A 204 11.99 -4.29 8.63
CA PRO A 204 10.83 -4.77 9.37
C PRO A 204 9.70 -3.74 9.37
N GLY A 205 8.46 -4.21 9.23
CA GLY A 205 7.27 -3.36 9.24
C GLY A 205 6.93 -2.69 7.91
N ILE A 206 7.64 -2.99 6.82
CA ILE A 206 7.29 -2.51 5.48
C ILE A 206 6.51 -3.59 4.73
N ILE A 207 5.33 -3.21 4.23
CA ILE A 207 4.45 -4.05 3.41
C ILE A 207 4.44 -3.49 1.99
N ALA A 208 5.12 -4.14 1.06
CA ALA A 208 5.11 -3.74 -0.35
C ALA A 208 3.80 -4.18 -1.03
N ILE A 209 3.17 -3.27 -1.78
CA ILE A 209 1.93 -3.52 -2.52
C ILE A 209 2.14 -3.34 -4.04
N PRO A 210 2.85 -4.27 -4.71
CA PRO A 210 3.09 -4.19 -6.14
C PRO A 210 1.80 -4.47 -6.93
N LYS A 211 1.52 -3.67 -7.96
CA LYS A 211 0.42 -3.92 -8.89
C LYS A 211 0.85 -4.92 -9.96
N ALA A 212 0.08 -5.99 -10.14
CA ALA A 212 0.25 -6.93 -11.25
C ALA A 212 -1.11 -7.25 -11.90
N GLY A 213 -1.19 -7.14 -13.22
CA GLY A 213 -2.44 -7.35 -13.98
C GLY A 213 -2.49 -8.70 -14.72
N ASN A 214 -1.50 -9.57 -14.55
CA ASN A 214 -1.45 -10.92 -15.10
C ASN A 214 -0.75 -11.88 -14.14
N VAL A 215 -0.98 -13.18 -14.35
CA VAL A 215 -0.47 -14.26 -13.48
C VAL A 215 1.06 -14.29 -13.44
N THR A 216 1.73 -14.10 -14.57
CA THR A 216 3.20 -14.14 -14.65
C THR A 216 3.85 -13.09 -13.76
N HIS A 217 3.34 -11.86 -13.78
CA HIS A 217 3.86 -10.79 -12.91
C HIS A 217 3.51 -11.02 -11.43
N VAL A 218 2.38 -11.66 -11.13
CA VAL A 218 2.03 -12.06 -9.76
C VAL A 218 3.02 -13.10 -9.22
N GLU A 219 3.33 -14.12 -10.00
CA GLU A 219 4.33 -15.13 -9.64
C GLU A 219 5.73 -14.51 -9.47
N ASP A 220 6.11 -13.59 -10.34
CA ASP A 220 7.37 -12.88 -10.26
C ASP A 220 7.47 -12.06 -8.95
N ASN A 221 6.40 -11.32 -8.62
CA ASN A 221 6.30 -10.61 -7.35
C ASN A 221 6.37 -11.56 -6.15
N PHE A 222 5.66 -12.70 -6.20
CA PHE A 222 5.68 -13.68 -5.11
C PHE A 222 7.09 -14.28 -4.90
N ARG A 223 7.78 -14.64 -5.97
CA ARG A 223 9.15 -15.18 -5.91
C ARG A 223 10.15 -14.21 -5.26
N SER A 224 9.89 -12.90 -5.29
CA SER A 224 10.72 -11.92 -4.58
C SER A 224 10.81 -12.17 -3.07
N LEU A 225 9.86 -12.90 -2.49
CA LEU A 225 9.82 -13.22 -1.06
C LEU A 225 10.98 -14.13 -0.60
N SER A 226 11.52 -14.94 -1.51
CA SER A 226 12.63 -15.86 -1.22
C SER A 226 14.02 -15.27 -1.48
N ILE A 227 14.10 -14.04 -1.99
CA ILE A 227 15.38 -13.39 -2.30
C ILE A 227 15.94 -12.71 -1.05
N HIS A 228 17.20 -13.03 -0.76
CA HIS A 228 17.98 -12.40 0.30
C HIS A 228 19.12 -11.61 -0.33
N LEU A 229 19.06 -10.28 -0.23
CA LEU A 229 20.12 -9.40 -0.70
C LEU A 229 21.33 -9.50 0.24
N THR A 230 22.52 -9.58 -0.34
CA THR A 230 23.78 -9.56 0.40
C THR A 230 24.14 -8.14 0.88
N GLU A 231 25.09 -8.01 1.79
CA GLU A 231 25.63 -6.71 2.21
C GLU A 231 26.25 -5.95 1.00
N GLU A 232 26.86 -6.66 0.05
CA GLU A 232 27.39 -6.09 -1.18
C GLU A 232 26.28 -5.53 -2.07
N ASP A 233 25.17 -6.29 -2.25
CA ASP A 233 24.01 -5.82 -3.01
C ASP A 233 23.41 -4.56 -2.40
N LEU A 234 23.26 -4.54 -1.06
CA LEU A 234 22.73 -3.39 -0.34
C LEU A 234 23.64 -2.17 -0.47
N HIS A 235 24.95 -2.36 -0.39
CA HIS A 235 25.93 -1.29 -0.59
C HIS A 235 25.89 -0.71 -2.02
N ASP A 236 25.82 -1.58 -3.04
CA ASP A 236 25.69 -1.17 -4.43
C ASP A 236 24.39 -0.37 -4.67
N LEU A 237 23.28 -0.85 -4.11
CA LEU A 237 21.99 -0.18 -4.20
C LEU A 237 21.97 1.17 -3.45
N ASP A 238 22.57 1.25 -2.26
CA ASP A 238 22.66 2.50 -1.50
C ASP A 238 23.59 3.52 -2.17
N THR A 239 24.61 3.06 -2.89
CA THR A 239 25.49 3.91 -3.71
C THR A 239 24.76 4.46 -4.93
N ALA A 240 23.98 3.62 -5.61
CA ALA A 240 23.22 4.00 -6.80
C ALA A 240 21.99 4.86 -6.48
N PHE A 241 21.37 4.62 -5.33
CA PHE A 241 20.14 5.24 -4.86
C PHE A 241 20.31 5.72 -3.41
N PRO A 242 21.06 6.79 -3.15
CA PRO A 242 21.40 7.21 -1.79
C PRO A 242 20.18 7.63 -0.97
N ALA A 243 20.18 7.24 0.30
CA ALA A 243 19.18 7.72 1.25
C ALA A 243 19.29 9.26 1.44
N PRO A 244 18.18 9.96 1.76
CA PRO A 244 18.21 11.40 1.94
C PRO A 244 19.03 11.78 3.18
N ALA A 245 19.95 12.74 3.02
CA ALA A 245 20.75 13.29 4.12
C ALA A 245 19.99 14.34 4.96
N ARG A 246 18.81 14.75 4.51
CA ARG A 246 17.95 15.75 5.18
C ARG A 246 16.49 15.45 4.87
N LYS A 247 15.57 16.00 5.69
CA LYS A 247 14.14 15.93 5.39
C LYS A 247 13.85 16.55 4.02
N ILE A 248 13.14 15.80 3.20
CA ILE A 248 12.57 16.26 1.93
C ILE A 248 11.04 16.14 2.01
N PRO A 249 10.28 16.92 1.25
CA PRO A 249 8.84 16.77 1.18
C PRO A 249 8.45 15.31 0.85
N LEU A 250 7.36 14.85 1.44
CA LEU A 250 6.84 13.54 1.12
C LEU A 250 6.51 13.48 -0.38
N ALA A 251 7.08 12.50 -1.06
CA ALA A 251 6.73 12.25 -2.45
C ALA A 251 5.33 11.61 -2.52
N GLY A 252 4.56 11.98 -3.53
CA GLY A 252 3.21 11.48 -3.76
C GLY A 252 2.73 11.85 -5.16
N TRP A 253 1.57 11.36 -5.52
CA TRP A 253 0.91 11.64 -6.81
C TRP A 253 0.02 12.87 -6.74
#